data_517795edd4b93e88a0da9bcd5e5d8022
#
_entry.id   517795edd4b93e88a0da9bcd5e5d8022
#
_cell.length_a   1.000
_cell.length_b   1.000
_cell.length_c   1.000
_cell.angle_alpha   90.00
_cell.angle_beta   90.00
_cell.angle_gamma   90.00
#
_symmetry.space_group_name_H-M   'P 1'
#
loop_
_entity.id
_entity.type
_entity.pdbx_description
1 polymer ?
#
loop_
_entity_poly.entity_id
_entity_poly.type
_entity_poly.pdbx_seq_one_letter_code
_entity_poly.pdbx_strand_id
1 'polypeptide(L)'
;KHHSVVFSGGAPELPDYMQKLVSYGEDNLALKALRAIQAYTGCKAGAAIHLLKRVPIQAGLGGGSADAAAMLLGLNRFWDLRLTQEELLNIGASLGSDVPFLLQGGTARGTGRGEVLTYSQSPEAHWLLLVKPKVSISTAIAYGRFSGKSNATAKTIDTVLNHLQNNDFTICFH
;
A
#
# COMPACT_ATOMS: atom_id res chain seq x y z
N LYS A 1 -8.41 -31.02 5.24
CA LYS A 1 -7.93 -29.61 5.21
C LYS A 1 -7.60 -29.31 3.76
N HIS A 2 -8.31 -28.36 3.13
CA HIS A 2 -8.06 -27.98 1.74
C HIS A 2 -6.73 -27.24 1.68
N HIS A 3 -5.80 -27.72 0.84
CA HIS A 3 -4.52 -27.07 0.57
C HIS A 3 -4.56 -26.15 -0.66
N SER A 4 -5.75 -25.94 -1.24
CA SER A 4 -5.92 -25.11 -2.43
C SER A 4 -6.12 -23.64 -2.06
N VAL A 5 -5.50 -22.76 -2.85
CA VAL A 5 -5.76 -21.33 -2.81
C VAL A 5 -6.66 -20.99 -4.01
N VAL A 6 -7.79 -20.35 -3.73
CA VAL A 6 -8.67 -19.79 -4.76
C VAL A 6 -8.62 -18.27 -4.60
N PHE A 7 -8.19 -17.58 -5.67
CA PHE A 7 -8.11 -16.13 -5.72
C PHE A 7 -9.02 -15.62 -6.83
N SER A 8 -9.93 -14.75 -6.49
CA SER A 8 -10.88 -14.12 -7.40
C SER A 8 -11.09 -12.68 -7.02
N GLY A 9 -11.79 -11.93 -7.85
CA GLY A 9 -12.11 -10.56 -7.47
C GLY A 9 -12.92 -9.80 -8.51
N GLY A 10 -13.18 -8.54 -8.21
CA GLY A 10 -13.89 -7.60 -9.04
C GLY A 10 -13.59 -6.16 -8.64
N ALA A 11 -13.97 -5.23 -9.49
CA ALA A 11 -13.86 -3.80 -9.25
C ALA A 11 -15.12 -3.06 -9.75
N PRO A 12 -16.33 -3.48 -9.31
CA PRO A 12 -17.58 -3.00 -9.91
C PRO A 12 -17.84 -1.51 -9.67
N GLU A 13 -17.24 -0.93 -8.65
CA GLU A 13 -17.37 0.50 -8.31
C GLU A 13 -16.39 1.38 -9.10
N LEU A 14 -15.42 0.79 -9.80
CA LEU A 14 -14.47 1.52 -10.63
C LEU A 14 -14.98 1.67 -12.06
N PRO A 15 -14.63 2.75 -12.76
CA PRO A 15 -14.93 2.90 -14.19
C PRO A 15 -14.37 1.72 -15.03
N ASP A 16 -15.05 1.34 -16.10
CA ASP A 16 -14.71 0.18 -16.93
C ASP A 16 -13.25 0.13 -17.40
N TYR A 17 -12.69 1.30 -17.76
CA TYR A 17 -11.30 1.40 -18.17
C TYR A 17 -10.31 1.07 -17.05
N MET A 18 -10.70 1.27 -15.78
CA MET A 18 -9.89 0.87 -14.61
C MET A 18 -10.08 -0.60 -14.26
N GLN A 19 -11.30 -1.13 -14.40
CA GLN A 19 -11.57 -2.54 -14.13
C GLN A 19 -10.65 -3.45 -14.97
N LYS A 20 -10.41 -3.08 -16.24
CA LYS A 20 -9.53 -3.80 -17.16
C LYS A 20 -8.05 -3.79 -16.77
N LEU A 21 -7.64 -2.88 -15.89
CA LEU A 21 -6.26 -2.77 -15.38
C LEU A 21 -6.01 -3.64 -14.15
N VAL A 22 -7.04 -4.21 -13.55
CA VAL A 22 -6.89 -5.09 -12.39
C VAL A 22 -6.43 -6.45 -12.84
N SER A 23 -5.24 -6.85 -12.43
CA SER A 23 -4.80 -8.23 -12.56
C SER A 23 -5.28 -9.05 -11.36
N TYR A 24 -5.74 -10.24 -11.60
CA TYR A 24 -6.08 -11.25 -10.59
C TYR A 24 -5.14 -12.47 -10.69
N GLY A 25 -4.04 -12.35 -11.43
CA GLY A 25 -3.00 -13.36 -11.61
C GLY A 25 -1.84 -13.23 -10.61
N GLU A 26 -0.78 -13.97 -10.84
CA GLU A 26 0.41 -14.05 -9.96
C GLU A 26 1.19 -12.71 -9.85
N ASP A 27 0.93 -11.75 -10.71
CA ASP A 27 1.46 -10.39 -10.63
C ASP A 27 0.71 -9.51 -9.60
N ASN A 28 -0.49 -9.93 -9.14
CA ASN A 28 -1.25 -9.21 -8.13
C ASN A 28 -0.51 -9.22 -6.78
N LEU A 29 -0.35 -8.02 -6.19
CA LEU A 29 0.44 -7.85 -4.97
C LEU A 29 -0.20 -8.56 -3.75
N ALA A 30 -1.52 -8.66 -3.70
CA ALA A 30 -2.20 -9.43 -2.65
C ALA A 30 -1.88 -10.92 -2.77
N LEU A 31 -1.83 -11.48 -3.99
CA LEU A 31 -1.45 -12.88 -4.18
C LEU A 31 0.03 -13.10 -3.86
N LYS A 32 0.91 -12.15 -4.23
CA LYS A 32 2.31 -12.19 -3.81
C LYS A 32 2.46 -12.16 -2.28
N ALA A 33 1.64 -11.37 -1.57
CA ALA A 33 1.64 -11.34 -0.11
C ALA A 33 1.23 -12.70 0.49
N LEU A 34 0.23 -13.37 -0.08
CA LEU A 34 -0.12 -14.73 0.31
C LEU A 34 1.06 -15.70 0.13
N ARG A 35 1.73 -15.65 -1.04
CA ARG A 35 2.89 -16.51 -1.29
C ARG A 35 4.05 -16.22 -0.34
N ALA A 36 4.29 -14.94 -0.05
CA ALA A 36 5.36 -14.52 0.85
C ALA A 36 5.13 -15.01 2.29
N ILE A 37 3.91 -14.88 2.83
CA ILE A 37 3.60 -15.36 4.19
C ILE A 37 3.63 -16.88 4.27
N GLN A 38 3.20 -17.60 3.22
CA GLN A 38 3.35 -19.06 3.14
C GLN A 38 4.81 -19.48 3.13
N ALA A 39 5.65 -18.80 2.33
CA ALA A 39 7.08 -19.08 2.26
C ALA A 39 7.80 -18.82 3.59
N TYR A 40 7.45 -17.72 4.24
CA TYR A 40 8.05 -17.34 5.54
C TYR A 40 7.69 -18.33 6.65
N THR A 41 6.44 -18.78 6.72
CA THR A 41 5.93 -19.62 7.82
C THR A 41 5.98 -21.13 7.53
N GLY A 42 6.18 -21.52 6.27
CA GLY A 42 6.01 -22.91 5.84
C GLY A 42 4.54 -23.37 5.84
N CYS A 43 3.58 -22.46 6.06
CA CYS A 43 2.15 -22.79 6.11
C CYS A 43 1.65 -23.29 4.75
N LYS A 44 1.05 -24.47 4.72
CA LYS A 44 0.47 -25.09 3.52
C LYS A 44 -1.06 -25.02 3.50
N ALA A 45 -1.67 -24.25 4.42
CA ALA A 45 -3.11 -24.10 4.46
C ALA A 45 -3.62 -23.36 3.21
N GLY A 46 -4.78 -23.77 2.71
CA GLY A 46 -5.48 -23.09 1.63
C GLY A 46 -6.33 -21.93 2.14
N ALA A 47 -6.77 -21.09 1.21
CA ALA A 47 -7.71 -20.00 1.46
C ALA A 47 -8.53 -19.71 0.21
N ALA A 48 -9.80 -19.37 0.38
CA ALA A 48 -10.62 -18.74 -0.65
C ALA A 48 -10.62 -17.23 -0.40
N ILE A 49 -10.12 -16.47 -1.35
CA ILE A 49 -9.94 -15.02 -1.23
C ILE A 49 -10.69 -14.34 -2.35
N HIS A 50 -11.50 -13.36 -1.98
CA HIS A 50 -12.19 -12.50 -2.94
C HIS A 50 -11.76 -11.05 -2.74
N LEU A 51 -11.03 -10.50 -3.72
CA LEU A 51 -10.56 -9.12 -3.70
C LEU A 51 -11.57 -8.19 -4.37
N LEU A 52 -12.21 -7.32 -3.59
CA LEU A 52 -13.06 -6.26 -4.10
C LEU A 52 -12.28 -4.95 -4.18
N LYS A 53 -11.87 -4.57 -5.39
CA LYS A 53 -11.06 -3.37 -5.61
C LYS A 53 -11.92 -2.13 -5.68
N ARG A 54 -11.71 -1.20 -4.74
CA ARG A 54 -12.39 0.10 -4.68
C ARG A 54 -11.45 1.28 -4.89
N VAL A 55 -10.20 1.14 -4.43
CA VAL A 55 -9.19 2.20 -4.61
C VAL A 55 -8.82 2.31 -6.08
N PRO A 56 -8.88 3.51 -6.68
CA PRO A 56 -8.51 3.73 -8.08
C PRO A 56 -7.08 3.24 -8.40
N ILE A 57 -6.95 2.57 -9.55
CA ILE A 57 -5.69 1.96 -9.97
C ILE A 57 -4.80 2.99 -10.64
N GLN A 58 -3.48 2.89 -10.40
CA GLN A 58 -2.47 3.83 -10.95
C GLN A 58 -2.81 5.31 -10.63
N ALA A 59 -3.33 5.54 -9.44
CA ALA A 59 -3.69 6.86 -8.94
C ALA A 59 -2.71 7.41 -7.88
N GLY A 60 -1.63 6.70 -7.59
CA GLY A 60 -0.68 7.10 -6.53
C GLY A 60 -1.23 6.91 -5.10
N LEU A 61 -2.30 6.13 -4.94
CA LEU A 61 -3.00 5.95 -3.66
C LEU A 61 -2.56 4.68 -2.89
N GLY A 62 -1.49 4.02 -3.30
CA GLY A 62 -0.99 2.83 -2.60
C GLY A 62 -1.95 1.62 -2.58
N GLY A 63 -2.99 1.61 -3.45
CA GLY A 63 -4.07 0.62 -3.37
C GLY A 63 -3.63 -0.83 -3.48
N GLY A 64 -2.63 -1.16 -4.31
CA GLY A 64 -2.07 -2.52 -4.39
C GLY A 64 -1.32 -2.91 -3.12
N SER A 65 -0.57 -1.97 -2.55
CA SER A 65 0.14 -2.18 -1.29
C SER A 65 -0.82 -2.32 -0.10
N ALA A 66 -1.97 -1.61 -0.14
CA ALA A 66 -3.04 -1.78 0.85
C ALA A 66 -3.68 -3.17 0.78
N ASP A 67 -3.92 -3.69 -0.44
CA ASP A 67 -4.42 -5.05 -0.62
C ASP A 67 -3.43 -6.10 -0.08
N ALA A 68 -2.12 -5.90 -0.30
CA ALA A 68 -1.07 -6.77 0.23
C ALA A 68 -1.00 -6.72 1.76
N ALA A 69 -1.05 -5.53 2.35
CA ALA A 69 -1.06 -5.37 3.81
C ALA A 69 -2.28 -6.05 4.45
N ALA A 70 -3.47 -5.83 3.88
CA ALA A 70 -4.69 -6.48 4.31
C ALA A 70 -4.60 -8.01 4.20
N MET A 71 -3.97 -8.52 3.13
CA MET A 71 -3.74 -9.95 2.95
C MET A 71 -2.83 -10.52 4.05
N LEU A 72 -1.69 -9.87 4.36
CA LEU A 72 -0.78 -10.31 5.41
C LEU A 72 -1.47 -10.36 6.77
N LEU A 73 -2.18 -9.28 7.15
CA LEU A 73 -2.93 -9.22 8.41
C LEU A 73 -4.04 -10.27 8.47
N GLY A 74 -4.81 -10.38 7.39
CA GLY A 74 -5.93 -11.31 7.29
C GLY A 74 -5.48 -12.77 7.40
N LEU A 75 -4.43 -13.15 6.68
CA LEU A 75 -3.91 -14.53 6.70
C LEU A 75 -3.20 -14.87 8.01
N ASN A 76 -2.48 -13.91 8.62
CA ASN A 76 -1.89 -14.09 9.93
C ASN A 76 -2.96 -14.50 10.95
N ARG A 77 -4.11 -13.80 10.93
CA ARG A 77 -5.24 -14.09 11.80
C ARG A 77 -5.98 -15.36 11.40
N PHE A 78 -6.28 -15.53 10.10
CA PHE A 78 -7.11 -16.64 9.60
C PHE A 78 -6.45 -18.01 9.77
N TRP A 79 -5.11 -18.07 9.62
CA TRP A 79 -4.34 -19.29 9.81
C TRP A 79 -3.76 -19.45 11.22
N ASP A 80 -4.06 -18.52 12.15
CA ASP A 80 -3.49 -18.45 13.52
C ASP A 80 -1.95 -18.57 13.53
N LEU A 81 -1.29 -17.82 12.64
CA LEU A 81 0.16 -17.91 12.49
C LEU A 81 0.93 -17.23 13.62
N ARG A 82 0.28 -16.30 14.32
CA ARG A 82 0.83 -15.55 15.47
C ARG A 82 2.11 -14.79 15.16
N LEU A 83 2.26 -14.36 13.90
CA LEU A 83 3.38 -13.50 13.53
C LEU A 83 3.29 -12.17 14.26
N THR A 84 4.43 -11.72 14.74
CA THR A 84 4.58 -10.41 15.36
C THR A 84 4.44 -9.29 14.32
N GLN A 85 4.24 -8.07 14.79
CA GLN A 85 4.21 -6.91 13.90
C GLN A 85 5.53 -6.74 13.14
N GLU A 86 6.66 -6.98 13.80
CA GLU A 86 7.98 -6.90 13.17
C GLU A 86 8.14 -7.91 12.02
N GLU A 87 7.71 -9.15 12.22
CA GLU A 87 7.75 -10.17 11.17
C GLU A 87 6.86 -9.79 9.98
N LEU A 88 5.65 -9.28 10.24
CA LEU A 88 4.77 -8.79 9.18
C LEU A 88 5.36 -7.59 8.42
N LEU A 89 6.02 -6.66 9.11
CA LEU A 89 6.72 -5.53 8.49
C LEU A 89 7.86 -6.00 7.60
N ASN A 90 8.64 -6.99 8.04
CA ASN A 90 9.73 -7.57 7.25
C ASN A 90 9.22 -8.26 5.99
N ILE A 91 8.15 -9.05 6.10
CA ILE A 91 7.49 -9.65 4.92
C ILE A 91 6.95 -8.55 4.01
N GLY A 92 6.27 -7.54 4.57
CA GLY A 92 5.71 -6.41 3.83
C GLY A 92 6.76 -5.62 3.06
N ALA A 93 7.91 -5.33 3.66
CA ALA A 93 9.02 -4.61 3.03
C ALA A 93 9.58 -5.34 1.79
N SER A 94 9.54 -6.69 1.78
CA SER A 94 9.94 -7.48 0.61
C SER A 94 8.97 -7.37 -0.58
N LEU A 95 7.72 -6.99 -0.33
CA LEU A 95 6.67 -6.85 -1.33
C LEU A 95 6.64 -5.45 -1.96
N GLY A 96 6.94 -4.42 -1.19
CA GLY A 96 6.96 -3.04 -1.67
C GLY A 96 7.15 -2.04 -0.53
N SER A 97 7.73 -0.88 -0.84
CA SER A 97 8.09 0.15 0.14
C SER A 97 6.89 0.72 0.91
N ASP A 98 5.69 0.73 0.31
CA ASP A 98 4.49 1.28 0.95
C ASP A 98 3.79 0.26 1.86
N VAL A 99 4.07 -1.05 1.73
CA VAL A 99 3.36 -2.11 2.48
C VAL A 99 3.59 -1.99 3.99
N PRO A 100 4.81 -1.71 4.50
CA PRO A 100 5.04 -1.50 5.93
C PRO A 100 4.21 -0.37 6.52
N PHE A 101 4.10 0.76 5.81
CA PHE A 101 3.24 1.87 6.23
C PHE A 101 1.77 1.44 6.32
N LEU A 102 1.27 0.71 5.31
CA LEU A 102 -0.13 0.28 5.24
C LEU A 102 -0.48 -0.85 6.22
N LEU A 103 0.51 -1.57 6.73
CA LEU A 103 0.33 -2.51 7.85
C LEU A 103 0.04 -1.79 9.18
N GLN A 104 0.54 -0.58 9.36
CA GLN A 104 0.37 0.21 10.59
C GLN A 104 -0.65 1.33 10.44
N GLY A 105 -0.70 1.98 9.27
CA GLY A 105 -1.53 3.14 9.02
C GLY A 105 -1.03 4.41 9.71
N GLY A 106 -1.92 5.40 9.89
CA GLY A 106 -1.59 6.66 10.55
C GLY A 106 -0.86 7.66 9.66
N THR A 107 0.02 8.48 10.25
CA THR A 107 0.86 9.46 9.56
C THR A 107 2.33 9.17 9.88
N ALA A 108 3.14 9.04 8.84
CA ALA A 108 4.55 8.76 9.00
C ALA A 108 5.38 9.49 7.95
N ARG A 109 6.62 9.82 8.31
CA ARG A 109 7.67 10.24 7.39
C ARG A 109 8.43 9.00 6.92
N GLY A 110 8.47 8.77 5.61
CA GLY A 110 9.30 7.74 5.00
C GLY A 110 10.66 8.30 4.59
N THR A 111 11.73 7.56 4.88
CA THR A 111 13.10 7.83 4.40
C THR A 111 13.65 6.60 3.69
N GLY A 112 14.85 6.68 3.12
CA GLY A 112 15.36 5.61 2.25
C GLY A 112 14.58 5.62 0.93
N ARG A 113 14.01 4.47 0.53
CA ARG A 113 13.07 4.35 -0.59
C ARG A 113 11.60 4.53 -0.16
N GLY A 114 11.35 4.93 1.12
CA GLY A 114 10.05 5.07 1.75
C GLY A 114 9.73 4.00 2.81
N GLU A 115 10.62 3.02 3.00
CA GLU A 115 10.43 1.89 3.93
C GLU A 115 10.84 2.19 5.37
N VAL A 116 11.72 3.17 5.59
CA VAL A 116 12.14 3.57 6.95
C VAL A 116 11.16 4.63 7.46
N LEU A 117 10.28 4.22 8.37
CA LEU A 117 9.15 5.02 8.82
C LEU A 117 9.39 5.65 10.19
N THR A 118 9.13 6.94 10.29
CA THR A 118 9.05 7.67 11.55
C THR A 118 7.63 8.19 11.71
N TYR A 119 6.91 7.67 12.69
CA TYR A 119 5.50 8.01 12.93
C TYR A 119 5.36 9.35 13.65
N SER A 120 4.29 10.05 13.31
CA SER A 120 3.89 11.30 13.94
C SER A 120 2.40 11.29 14.26
N GLN A 121 1.96 12.29 15.04
CA GLN A 121 0.54 12.48 15.29
C GLN A 121 -0.18 12.72 13.96
N SER A 122 -1.30 12.04 13.76
CA SER A 122 -2.15 12.27 12.59
C SER A 122 -2.93 13.56 12.74
N PRO A 123 -3.11 14.34 11.66
CA PRO A 123 -4.01 15.49 11.66
C PRO A 123 -5.46 15.04 11.89
N GLU A 124 -6.34 15.98 12.17
CA GLU A 124 -7.78 15.73 12.19
C GLU A 124 -8.29 15.23 10.83
N ALA A 125 -9.41 14.53 10.85
CA ALA A 125 -10.02 14.03 9.61
C ALA A 125 -10.56 15.19 8.75
N HIS A 126 -10.20 15.20 7.48
CA HIS A 126 -10.64 16.18 6.50
C HIS A 126 -11.29 15.52 5.29
N TRP A 127 -12.25 16.20 4.68
CA TRP A 127 -12.79 15.80 3.39
C TRP A 127 -11.83 16.18 2.26
N LEU A 128 -11.53 15.23 1.38
CA LEU A 128 -10.67 15.44 0.22
C LEU A 128 -11.43 15.13 -1.06
N LEU A 129 -11.25 15.96 -2.08
CA LEU A 129 -11.72 15.68 -3.43
C LEU A 129 -10.57 15.03 -4.23
N LEU A 130 -10.76 13.77 -4.64
CA LEU A 130 -9.81 13.08 -5.50
C LEU A 130 -10.20 13.26 -6.97
N VAL A 131 -9.29 13.84 -7.75
CA VAL A 131 -9.45 13.98 -9.20
C VAL A 131 -8.42 13.07 -9.89
N LYS A 132 -8.90 11.98 -10.51
CA LYS A 132 -8.07 11.03 -11.28
C LYS A 132 -8.39 11.18 -12.77
N PRO A 133 -7.51 11.81 -13.58
CA PRO A 133 -7.71 11.88 -15.03
C PRO A 133 -7.58 10.46 -15.65
N LYS A 134 -8.09 10.30 -16.87
CA LYS A 134 -8.02 9.01 -17.59
C LYS A 134 -6.59 8.58 -17.94
N VAL A 135 -5.65 9.54 -17.95
CA VAL A 135 -4.23 9.24 -18.19
C VAL A 135 -3.65 8.47 -17.01
N SER A 136 -2.96 7.39 -17.29
CA SER A 136 -2.24 6.57 -16.31
C SER A 136 -0.74 6.75 -16.50
N ILE A 137 -0.03 6.92 -15.39
CA ILE A 137 1.44 6.98 -15.38
C ILE A 137 1.94 5.75 -14.62
N SER A 138 2.76 4.94 -15.28
CA SER A 138 3.44 3.83 -14.62
C SER A 138 4.44 4.37 -13.59
N THR A 139 4.40 3.85 -12.38
CA THR A 139 5.34 4.18 -11.30
C THR A 139 6.79 3.99 -11.75
N ALA A 140 7.09 2.89 -12.46
CA ALA A 140 8.42 2.62 -12.98
C ALA A 140 8.89 3.70 -13.98
N ILE A 141 8.01 4.16 -14.87
CA ILE A 141 8.32 5.23 -15.82
C ILE A 141 8.53 6.56 -15.09
N ALA A 142 7.68 6.88 -14.10
CA ALA A 142 7.79 8.11 -13.33
C ALA A 142 9.12 8.18 -12.58
N TYR A 143 9.48 7.13 -11.84
CA TYR A 143 10.77 7.07 -11.15
C TYR A 143 11.97 6.98 -12.09
N GLY A 144 11.87 6.28 -13.22
CA GLY A 144 12.94 6.20 -14.21
C GLY A 144 13.26 7.54 -14.89
N ARG A 145 12.30 8.47 -14.91
CA ARG A 145 12.48 9.84 -15.42
C ARG A 145 12.92 10.85 -14.34
N PHE A 146 12.91 10.44 -13.08
CA PHE A 146 13.32 11.31 -11.99
C PHE A 146 14.84 11.52 -12.02
N SER A 147 15.27 12.77 -12.20
CA SER A 147 16.69 13.16 -12.36
C SER A 147 17.49 13.13 -11.04
N GLY A 148 16.85 12.76 -9.92
CA GLY A 148 17.48 12.80 -8.60
C GLY A 148 17.67 14.22 -8.01
N LYS A 149 17.36 15.26 -8.78
CA LYS A 149 17.42 16.65 -8.29
C LYS A 149 16.10 16.98 -7.61
N SER A 150 16.06 16.89 -6.30
CA SER A 150 14.96 17.39 -5.47
C SER A 150 15.41 18.67 -4.77
N ASN A 151 14.59 19.70 -4.83
CA ASN A 151 14.77 20.90 -4.02
C ASN A 151 14.21 20.71 -2.59
N ALA A 152 13.55 19.58 -2.33
CA ALA A 152 13.03 19.26 -1.00
C ALA A 152 14.19 18.91 -0.06
N THR A 153 14.29 19.65 1.03
CA THR A 153 15.24 19.41 2.12
C THR A 153 14.55 18.73 3.29
N ALA A 154 15.31 18.13 4.21
CA ALA A 154 14.75 17.63 5.48
C ALA A 154 13.93 18.70 6.21
N LYS A 155 14.41 19.95 6.18
CA LYS A 155 13.71 21.12 6.76
C LYS A 155 12.34 21.35 6.10
N THR A 156 12.21 21.16 4.79
CA THR A 156 10.93 21.29 4.08
C THR A 156 9.94 20.22 4.56
N ILE A 157 10.39 18.98 4.76
CA ILE A 157 9.55 17.89 5.26
C ILE A 157 9.10 18.16 6.70
N ASP A 158 10.01 18.63 7.56
CA ASP A 158 9.67 18.98 8.95
C ASP A 158 8.65 20.13 9.00
N THR A 159 8.76 21.09 8.09
CA THR A 159 7.78 22.19 7.96
C THR A 159 6.42 21.63 7.56
N VAL A 160 6.34 20.73 6.57
CA VAL A 160 5.07 20.08 6.16
C VAL A 160 4.47 19.30 7.33
N LEU A 161 5.27 18.53 8.06
CA LEU A 161 4.77 17.78 9.23
C LEU A 161 4.20 18.71 10.32
N ASN A 162 4.88 19.83 10.60
CA ASN A 162 4.39 20.82 11.57
C ASN A 162 3.05 21.44 11.13
N HIS A 163 2.91 21.77 9.84
CA HIS A 163 1.64 22.29 9.30
C HIS A 163 0.52 21.24 9.38
N LEU A 164 0.78 19.99 9.03
CA LEU A 164 -0.19 18.91 9.17
C LEU A 164 -0.63 18.71 10.61
N GLN A 165 0.29 18.77 11.59
CA GLN A 165 -0.03 18.64 13.00
C GLN A 165 -0.88 19.79 13.54
N ASN A 166 -0.75 20.98 12.96
CA ASN A 166 -1.52 22.17 13.31
C ASN A 166 -2.80 22.35 12.44
N ASN A 167 -3.16 21.33 11.63
CA ASN A 167 -4.27 21.40 10.69
C ASN A 167 -4.18 22.57 9.70
N ASP A 168 -2.96 23.01 9.39
CA ASP A 168 -2.69 24.05 8.41
C ASP A 168 -2.28 23.44 7.07
N PHE A 169 -3.16 23.47 6.09
CA PHE A 169 -2.94 22.89 4.76
C PHE A 169 -2.49 23.92 3.71
N THR A 170 -2.17 25.14 4.11
CA THR A 170 -1.82 26.24 3.17
C THR A 170 -0.51 26.00 2.42
N ILE A 171 0.38 25.13 2.91
CA ILE A 171 1.70 24.84 2.31
C ILE A 171 1.70 23.64 1.35
N CYS A 172 0.65 22.85 1.29
CA CYS A 172 0.62 21.63 0.46
C CYS A 172 0.58 21.88 -1.07
N PHE A 173 0.62 23.13 -1.53
CA PHE A 173 0.34 23.51 -2.93
C PHE A 173 1.40 24.40 -3.59
N HIS A 174 2.61 24.51 -3.04
CA HIS A 174 3.70 25.29 -3.62
C HIS A 174 4.86 24.44 -4.11
#